data_13c7f03f7b86a2f9c3b9b2d5fe820f9b
#
_entry.id   13c7f03f7b86a2f9c3b9b2d5fe820f9b
#
_cell.length_a   1.000
_cell.length_b   1.000
_cell.length_c   1.000
_cell.angle_alpha   90.00
_cell.angle_beta   90.00
_cell.angle_gamma   90.00
#
_symmetry.space_group_name_H-M   'P 1'
#
loop_
_entity.id
_entity.type
_entity.pdbx_description
1 polymer ?
#
loop_
_entity_poly.entity_id
_entity_poly.type
_entity_poly.pdbx_seq_one_letter_code
_entity_poly.pdbx_strand_id
1 'polypeptide(L)'
;MSQENVEVIRRAYEHFLATGELLEETIHPDLVWDMSTFRGWPERQIYEGIEGTMEFVRDWTDAWEDWTIKLEELHEAGDKVVAIAHQRGRSKTTGLPVEMHFAQLWTLRDGKQVRMNMYADPEEALAAAGLADRNRGSPAES
;
A
#
# COMPACT_ATOMS: atom_id res chain seq x y z
N MET A 1 7.58 -18.57 -2.74
CA MET A 1 6.28 -18.95 -2.22
C MET A 1 5.56 -17.75 -1.66
N SER A 2 4.26 -17.86 -1.59
CA SER A 2 3.42 -16.74 -1.17
C SER A 2 3.73 -16.24 0.23
N GLN A 3 4.05 -17.16 1.15
CA GLN A 3 4.38 -16.78 2.50
C GLN A 3 5.61 -15.89 2.53
N GLU A 4 6.56 -16.16 1.66
CA GLU A 4 7.77 -15.35 1.58
C GLU A 4 7.44 -13.94 1.12
N ASN A 5 6.49 -13.80 0.17
CA ASN A 5 6.09 -12.50 -0.32
C ASN A 5 5.42 -11.68 0.77
N VAL A 6 4.57 -12.32 1.58
CA VAL A 6 3.95 -11.65 2.72
C VAL A 6 5.02 -11.11 3.66
N GLU A 7 6.06 -11.91 3.92
CA GLU A 7 7.13 -11.47 4.82
C GLU A 7 7.93 -10.32 4.25
N VAL A 8 8.14 -10.29 2.93
CA VAL A 8 8.82 -9.16 2.31
C VAL A 8 8.05 -7.86 2.57
N ILE A 9 6.74 -7.89 2.36
CA ILE A 9 5.93 -6.70 2.57
C ILE A 9 5.89 -6.32 4.06
N ARG A 10 5.78 -7.30 4.95
CA ARG A 10 5.79 -7.02 6.39
C ARG A 10 7.07 -6.34 6.81
N ARG A 11 8.21 -6.88 6.37
CA ARG A 11 9.52 -6.29 6.72
C ARG A 11 9.67 -4.88 6.16
N ALA A 12 9.19 -4.67 4.93
CA ALA A 12 9.28 -3.35 4.32
C ALA A 12 8.47 -2.32 5.11
N TYR A 13 7.25 -2.70 5.52
CA TYR A 13 6.43 -1.82 6.34
C TYR A 13 7.07 -1.55 7.69
N GLU A 14 7.56 -2.59 8.36
CA GLU A 14 8.16 -2.41 9.68
C GLU A 14 9.37 -1.50 9.62
N HIS A 15 10.19 -1.66 8.59
CA HIS A 15 11.35 -0.79 8.42
C HIS A 15 10.93 0.66 8.20
N PHE A 16 9.94 0.87 7.33
CA PHE A 16 9.46 2.23 7.07
C PHE A 16 8.88 2.87 8.33
N LEU A 17 8.08 2.11 9.07
CA LEU A 17 7.47 2.66 10.29
C LEU A 17 8.51 2.98 11.36
N ALA A 18 9.60 2.22 11.38
CA ALA A 18 10.65 2.43 12.38
C ALA A 18 11.61 3.55 12.00
N THR A 19 11.87 3.75 10.71
CA THR A 19 12.93 4.67 10.28
C THR A 19 12.47 5.81 9.38
N GLY A 20 11.29 5.69 8.78
CA GLY A 20 10.82 6.65 7.79
C GLY A 20 11.48 6.45 6.43
N GLU A 21 12.25 5.38 6.26
CA GLU A 21 12.97 5.12 5.02
C GLU A 21 12.54 3.82 4.37
N LEU A 22 12.73 3.75 3.06
CA LEU A 22 12.40 2.54 2.32
C LEU A 22 13.45 1.47 2.55
N LEU A 23 13.01 0.22 2.62
CA LEU A 23 13.93 -0.92 2.71
C LEU A 23 14.31 -1.33 1.31
N GLU A 24 15.39 -0.76 0.79
CA GLU A 24 15.74 -0.83 -0.63
C GLU A 24 15.98 -2.24 -1.12
N GLU A 25 16.45 -3.13 -0.25
CA GLU A 25 16.73 -4.49 -0.68
C GLU A 25 15.46 -5.25 -1.11
N THR A 26 14.29 -4.75 -0.72
CA THR A 26 13.00 -5.37 -1.10
C THR A 26 12.39 -4.75 -2.33
N ILE A 27 13.06 -3.76 -2.94
CA ILE A 27 12.49 -3.00 -4.04
C ILE A 27 13.21 -3.32 -5.34
N HIS A 28 12.43 -3.74 -6.33
CA HIS A 28 12.98 -3.97 -7.67
C HIS A 28 13.30 -2.62 -8.31
N PRO A 29 14.40 -2.51 -9.08
CA PRO A 29 14.72 -1.23 -9.71
C PRO A 29 13.65 -0.74 -10.69
N ASP A 30 12.83 -1.65 -11.20
CA ASP A 30 11.75 -1.28 -12.12
C ASP A 30 10.41 -1.08 -11.42
N LEU A 31 10.42 -0.87 -10.12
CA LEU A 31 9.17 -0.67 -9.37
C LEU A 31 8.33 0.45 -9.98
N VAL A 32 7.04 0.17 -10.17
CA VAL A 32 6.06 1.16 -10.58
C VAL A 32 5.07 1.36 -9.45
N TRP A 33 4.99 2.58 -8.95
CA TRP A 33 4.05 2.97 -7.91
C TRP A 33 2.89 3.67 -8.60
N ASP A 34 1.74 3.00 -8.67
CA ASP A 34 0.61 3.41 -9.50
C ASP A 34 -0.55 3.89 -8.63
N MET A 35 -0.82 5.18 -8.69
CA MET A 35 -1.90 5.80 -7.93
C MET A 35 -3.17 5.97 -8.74
N SER A 36 -3.19 5.50 -10.00
CA SER A 36 -4.33 5.76 -10.88
C SER A 36 -5.61 5.11 -10.39
N THR A 37 -5.51 4.10 -9.54
CA THR A 37 -6.70 3.45 -8.97
C THR A 37 -7.13 4.06 -7.65
N PHE A 38 -6.41 5.07 -7.15
CA PHE A 38 -6.75 5.74 -5.89
C PHE A 38 -7.51 7.02 -6.22
N ARG A 39 -8.81 6.99 -6.03
CA ARG A 39 -9.65 8.14 -6.35
C ARG A 39 -9.34 9.29 -5.40
N GLY A 40 -9.26 10.48 -5.98
CA GLY A 40 -9.03 11.69 -5.20
C GLY A 40 -7.57 12.08 -5.01
N TRP A 41 -6.63 11.30 -5.53
CA TRP A 41 -5.22 11.68 -5.47
C TRP A 41 -4.94 12.77 -6.51
N PRO A 42 -4.58 13.98 -6.11
CA PRO A 42 -4.45 15.10 -7.04
C PRO A 42 -3.10 15.24 -7.71
N GLU A 43 -2.12 14.48 -7.25
CA GLU A 43 -0.76 14.61 -7.73
C GLU A 43 -0.51 13.67 -8.90
N ARG A 44 0.77 13.49 -9.21
CA ARG A 44 1.19 12.60 -10.29
C ARG A 44 0.68 11.18 -10.03
N GLN A 45 0.21 10.51 -11.09
CA GLN A 45 -0.40 9.19 -10.94
C GLN A 45 0.60 8.05 -10.95
N ILE A 46 1.71 8.20 -11.66
CA ILE A 46 2.71 7.13 -11.78
C ILE A 46 4.06 7.63 -11.28
N TYR A 47 4.64 6.85 -10.38
CA TYR A 47 5.99 7.12 -9.85
C TYR A 47 6.83 5.89 -10.16
N GLU A 48 8.07 6.07 -10.57
CA GLU A 48 8.90 4.96 -11.01
C GLU A 48 10.18 4.87 -10.20
N GLY A 49 10.56 3.63 -9.86
CA GLY A 49 11.80 3.34 -9.19
C GLY A 49 11.81 3.78 -7.74
N ILE A 50 12.96 3.64 -7.12
CA ILE A 50 13.11 4.02 -5.71
C ILE A 50 12.94 5.53 -5.55
N GLU A 51 13.52 6.31 -6.45
CA GLU A 51 13.41 7.76 -6.36
C GLU A 51 11.96 8.22 -6.51
N GLY A 52 11.23 7.62 -7.46
CA GLY A 52 9.82 7.96 -7.62
C GLY A 52 9.01 7.61 -6.40
N THR A 53 9.27 6.46 -5.81
CA THR A 53 8.58 6.05 -4.60
C THR A 53 8.85 7.02 -3.46
N MET A 54 10.08 7.49 -3.33
CA MET A 54 10.41 8.49 -2.30
C MET A 54 9.69 9.80 -2.56
N GLU A 55 9.54 10.19 -3.82
CA GLU A 55 8.76 11.38 -4.16
C GLU A 55 7.30 11.22 -3.74
N PHE A 56 6.73 10.03 -3.97
CA PHE A 56 5.37 9.78 -3.54
C PHE A 56 5.25 9.91 -2.02
N VAL A 57 6.18 9.31 -1.30
CA VAL A 57 6.13 9.36 0.17
C VAL A 57 6.16 10.81 0.65
N ARG A 58 7.00 11.65 0.04
CA ARG A 58 7.03 13.07 0.40
C ARG A 58 5.71 13.76 0.07
N ASP A 59 5.18 13.52 -1.13
CA ASP A 59 3.91 14.14 -1.52
C ASP A 59 2.78 13.72 -0.60
N TRP A 60 2.75 12.45 -0.22
CA TRP A 60 1.70 11.93 0.64
C TRP A 60 1.82 12.52 2.05
N THR A 61 3.00 12.44 2.63
CA THR A 61 3.17 12.88 4.02
C THR A 61 3.11 14.39 4.16
N ASP A 62 3.47 15.12 3.11
CA ASP A 62 3.39 16.59 3.16
C ASP A 62 1.97 17.10 3.25
N ALA A 63 1.00 16.27 2.91
CA ALA A 63 -0.40 16.70 2.96
C ALA A 63 -0.97 16.64 4.39
N TRP A 64 -0.24 16.06 5.32
CA TRP A 64 -0.77 15.76 6.65
C TRP A 64 0.11 16.31 7.76
N GLU A 65 -0.54 16.67 8.87
CA GLU A 65 0.13 16.92 10.14
C GLU A 65 -0.21 15.77 11.09
N ASP A 66 0.72 15.44 11.98
CA ASP A 66 0.51 14.37 12.97
C ASP A 66 0.09 13.05 12.30
N TRP A 67 0.72 12.77 11.16
CA TRP A 67 0.37 11.58 10.37
C TRP A 67 0.90 10.32 11.03
N THR A 68 0.03 9.31 11.16
CA THR A 68 0.40 7.98 11.62
C THR A 68 -0.26 6.95 10.72
N ILE A 69 0.39 5.80 10.61
CA ILE A 69 -0.14 4.71 9.79
C ILE A 69 0.11 3.39 10.51
N LYS A 70 -0.84 2.48 10.36
CA LYS A 70 -0.77 1.16 10.97
C LYS A 70 -1.13 0.12 9.92
N LEU A 71 -0.27 -0.89 9.79
CA LEU A 71 -0.57 -2.02 8.91
C LEU A 71 -1.49 -2.96 9.67
N GLU A 72 -2.67 -3.21 9.12
CA GLU A 72 -3.66 -4.03 9.81
C GLU A 72 -3.78 -5.44 9.28
N GLU A 73 -3.70 -5.62 7.95
CA GLU A 73 -3.90 -6.94 7.35
C GLU A 73 -2.97 -7.14 6.18
N LEU A 74 -2.55 -8.38 6.00
CA LEU A 74 -1.80 -8.80 4.82
C LEU A 74 -2.48 -10.04 4.28
N HIS A 75 -2.81 -10.02 2.99
CA HIS A 75 -3.47 -11.13 2.33
C HIS A 75 -2.62 -11.61 1.17
N GLU A 76 -2.39 -12.89 1.11
CA GLU A 76 -1.55 -13.51 0.11
C GLU A 76 -2.38 -13.94 -1.09
N ALA A 77 -1.88 -13.71 -2.30
CA ALA A 77 -2.59 -14.05 -3.54
C ALA A 77 -1.56 -14.38 -4.63
N GLY A 78 -0.86 -15.51 -4.48
CA GLY A 78 0.15 -15.92 -5.45
C GLY A 78 1.35 -14.98 -5.43
N ASP A 79 1.63 -14.34 -6.56
CA ASP A 79 2.73 -13.39 -6.65
C ASP A 79 2.33 -11.99 -6.16
N LYS A 80 1.14 -11.87 -5.58
CA LYS A 80 0.65 -10.59 -5.11
C LYS A 80 0.35 -10.63 -3.62
N VAL A 81 0.41 -9.46 -2.99
CA VAL A 81 0.06 -9.30 -1.59
C VAL A 81 -0.80 -8.06 -1.47
N VAL A 82 -1.93 -8.18 -0.78
CA VAL A 82 -2.76 -7.02 -0.45
C VAL A 82 -2.44 -6.60 0.96
N ALA A 83 -2.01 -5.36 1.12
CA ALA A 83 -1.72 -4.77 2.43
C ALA A 83 -2.81 -3.76 2.74
N ILE A 84 -3.53 -3.98 3.82
CA ILE A 84 -4.58 -3.05 4.26
C ILE A 84 -4.05 -2.26 5.44
N ALA A 85 -4.12 -0.94 5.32
CA ALA A 85 -3.57 -0.05 6.32
C ALA A 85 -4.61 0.95 6.78
N HIS A 86 -4.40 1.46 7.98
CA HIS A 86 -5.24 2.47 8.59
C HIS A 86 -4.35 3.66 8.91
N GLN A 87 -4.73 4.84 8.44
CA GLN A 87 -3.94 6.03 8.74
C GLN A 87 -4.82 7.11 9.34
N ARG A 88 -4.17 7.98 10.10
CA ARG A 88 -4.80 9.14 10.72
C ARG A 88 -3.87 10.31 10.55
N GLY A 89 -4.45 11.50 10.49
CA GLY A 89 -3.67 12.71 10.41
C GLY A 89 -4.62 13.90 10.38
N ARG A 90 -4.02 15.07 10.26
CA ARG A 90 -4.76 16.30 10.13
C ARG A 90 -4.41 16.91 8.78
N SER A 91 -5.42 17.25 8.00
CA SER A 91 -5.18 17.87 6.70
C SER A 91 -4.56 19.24 6.90
N LYS A 92 -3.44 19.50 6.26
CA LYS A 92 -2.80 20.81 6.32
C LYS A 92 -3.68 21.89 5.69
N THR A 93 -4.45 21.52 4.69
CA THR A 93 -5.30 22.46 3.97
C THR A 93 -6.47 22.91 4.80
N THR A 94 -7.15 21.98 5.47
CA THR A 94 -8.39 22.29 6.19
C THR A 94 -8.23 22.32 7.70
N GLY A 95 -7.16 21.73 8.24
CA GLY A 95 -6.98 21.60 9.67
C GLY A 95 -7.86 20.55 10.32
N LEU A 96 -8.63 19.82 9.53
CA LEU A 96 -9.55 18.83 10.07
C LEU A 96 -8.88 17.47 10.21
N PRO A 97 -9.24 16.71 11.26
CA PRO A 97 -8.73 15.35 11.39
C PRO A 97 -9.30 14.46 10.30
N VAL A 98 -8.47 13.59 9.77
CA VAL A 98 -8.87 12.64 8.74
C VAL A 98 -8.39 11.26 9.14
N GLU A 99 -9.25 10.29 8.97
CA GLU A 99 -8.94 8.91 9.27
C GLU A 99 -9.44 8.07 8.12
N MET A 100 -8.60 7.16 7.61
CA MET A 100 -9.03 6.35 6.48
C MET A 100 -8.32 5.00 6.46
N HIS A 101 -9.01 4.03 5.91
CA HIS A 101 -8.38 2.77 5.52
C HIS A 101 -8.07 2.85 4.04
N PHE A 102 -6.99 2.21 3.65
CA PHE A 102 -6.68 2.06 2.23
C PHE A 102 -5.94 0.76 2.04
N ALA A 103 -5.74 0.38 0.80
CA ALA A 103 -5.05 -0.86 0.52
C ALA A 103 -4.03 -0.67 -0.59
N GLN A 104 -2.96 -1.44 -0.50
CA GLN A 104 -1.94 -1.49 -1.53
C GLN A 104 -1.88 -2.90 -2.07
N LEU A 105 -2.03 -3.02 -3.38
CA LEU A 105 -1.89 -4.30 -4.06
C LEU A 105 -0.46 -4.36 -4.61
N TRP A 106 0.36 -5.17 -3.95
CA TRP A 106 1.75 -5.33 -4.33
C TRP A 106 1.91 -6.52 -5.25
N THR A 107 2.70 -6.35 -6.31
CA THR A 107 3.14 -7.45 -7.15
C THR A 107 4.62 -7.63 -6.90
N LEU A 108 5.03 -8.88 -6.67
CA LEU A 108 6.41 -9.19 -6.37
C LEU A 108 7.00 -10.10 -7.44
N ARG A 109 8.29 -9.95 -7.66
CA ARG A 109 9.04 -10.81 -8.57
C ARG A 109 10.40 -11.06 -7.94
N ASP A 110 10.73 -12.36 -7.78
CA ASP A 110 12.01 -12.75 -7.19
C ASP A 110 12.21 -12.12 -5.81
N GLY A 111 11.12 -12.06 -5.05
CA GLY A 111 11.19 -11.53 -3.68
C GLY A 111 11.31 -10.03 -3.59
N LYS A 112 11.04 -9.31 -4.69
CA LYS A 112 11.15 -7.85 -4.68
C LYS A 112 9.87 -7.22 -5.19
N GLN A 113 9.57 -6.03 -4.67
CA GLN A 113 8.39 -5.29 -5.04
C GLN A 113 8.59 -4.68 -6.42
N VAL A 114 7.78 -5.08 -7.39
CA VAL A 114 7.93 -4.61 -8.76
C VAL A 114 6.77 -3.72 -9.21
N ARG A 115 5.63 -3.77 -8.49
CA ARG A 115 4.50 -2.90 -8.81
C ARG A 115 3.62 -2.73 -7.59
N MET A 116 3.06 -1.54 -7.43
CA MET A 116 2.08 -1.26 -6.39
C MET A 116 0.92 -0.50 -7.03
N ASN A 117 -0.30 -0.99 -6.77
CA ASN A 117 -1.53 -0.28 -7.13
C ASN A 117 -2.23 0.08 -5.84
N MET A 118 -2.52 1.36 -5.64
CA MET A 118 -3.16 1.81 -4.41
C MET A 118 -4.66 1.98 -4.62
N TYR A 119 -5.43 1.54 -3.64
CA TYR A 119 -6.89 1.63 -3.66
C TYR A 119 -7.37 2.35 -2.42
N ALA A 120 -8.32 3.26 -2.61
CA ALA A 120 -8.94 3.93 -1.48
C ALA A 120 -9.88 3.00 -0.73
N ASP A 121 -10.41 2.00 -1.41
CA ASP A 121 -11.33 1.03 -0.84
C ASP A 121 -10.65 -0.34 -0.78
N PRO A 122 -10.41 -0.87 0.43
CA PRO A 122 -9.77 -2.19 0.56
C PRO A 122 -10.50 -3.30 -0.18
N GLU A 123 -11.83 -3.20 -0.30
CA GLU A 123 -12.58 -4.23 -1.03
C GLU A 123 -12.19 -4.27 -2.49
N GLU A 124 -11.92 -3.12 -3.08
CA GLU A 124 -11.50 -3.09 -4.48
C GLU A 124 -10.14 -3.75 -4.67
N ALA A 125 -9.23 -3.56 -3.73
CA ALA A 125 -7.94 -4.21 -3.81
C ALA A 125 -8.05 -5.72 -3.69
N LEU A 126 -8.90 -6.18 -2.77
CA LEU A 126 -9.12 -7.61 -2.61
C LEU A 126 -9.74 -8.21 -3.86
N ALA A 127 -10.70 -7.51 -4.46
CA ALA A 127 -11.32 -7.99 -5.70
C ALA A 127 -10.30 -8.05 -6.84
N ALA A 128 -9.43 -7.04 -6.93
CA ALA A 128 -8.41 -7.01 -7.98
C ALA A 128 -7.42 -8.16 -7.83
N ALA A 129 -7.21 -8.62 -6.61
CA ALA A 129 -6.32 -9.75 -6.34
C ALA A 129 -7.03 -11.09 -6.44
N GLY A 130 -8.35 -11.09 -6.72
CA GLY A 130 -9.12 -12.31 -6.82
C GLY A 130 -9.52 -12.90 -5.48
N LEU A 131 -9.51 -12.11 -4.42
CA LEU A 131 -9.75 -12.60 -3.06
C LEU A 131 -11.12 -12.27 -2.50
N ALA A 132 -11.78 -11.23 -3.02
CA ALA A 132 -12.97 -10.71 -2.37
C ALA A 132 -14.08 -11.75 -2.22
N ASP A 133 -14.39 -12.45 -3.31
CA ASP A 133 -15.49 -13.41 -3.29
C ASP A 133 -15.21 -14.58 -2.37
N ARG A 134 -13.98 -15.07 -2.40
CA ARG A 134 -13.62 -16.24 -1.60
C ARG A 134 -13.59 -15.96 -0.13
N ASN A 135 -13.24 -14.73 0.22
CA ASN A 135 -12.98 -14.41 1.63
C ASN A 135 -14.13 -13.68 2.30
N ARG A 136 -15.06 -13.17 1.53
CA ARG A 136 -16.11 -12.33 2.09
C ARG A 136 -17.50 -12.72 1.65
N GLY A 137 -17.66 -13.35 0.51
CA GLY A 137 -18.95 -13.72 -0.01
C GLY A 137 -19.51 -14.98 0.57
N SER A 138 -18.76 -15.72 1.27
CA SER A 138 -19.24 -16.97 1.83
C SER A 138 -19.97 -16.74 3.09
N PRO A 139 -20.36 -16.97 3.28
CA PRO A 139 -20.72 -16.77 4.16
C PRO A 139 -20.83 -17.12 4.94
N ALA A 140 -20.49 -16.89 4.78
CA ALA A 140 -20.27 -16.85 5.12
C ALA A 140 -20.46 -17.00 5.21
N GLU A 141 -20.49 -16.97 4.85
CA GLU A 141 -20.16 -16.91 4.63
C GLU A 141 -20.24 -17.03 4.81
N SER A 142 -20.60 -17.27 5.12
CA SER A 142 -20.41 -17.23 5.19
C SER A 142 -20.41 -17.13 5.56
#